data_0145395dd7cee8cfa2e3bceec68159e4
#
_entry.id   0145395dd7cee8cfa2e3bceec68159e4
#
_cell.length_a   1.000
_cell.length_b   1.000
_cell.length_c   1.000
_cell.angle_alpha   90.00
_cell.angle_beta   90.00
_cell.angle_gamma   90.00
#
_symmetry.space_group_name_H-M   'P 1'
#
loop_
_entity.id
_entity.type
_entity.pdbx_description
1 polymer ?
#
loop_
_entity_poly.entity_id
_entity_poly.type
_entity_poly.pdbx_seq_one_letter_code
_entity_poly.pdbx_strand_id
1 'polypeptide(L)'
;MKNAPSFRARSRAHSLLLRAQGTTIKDIAKTYKVHRVTVSAWMPHWEHHGAQSLHDQPRSGRPTILTPEEQDSALHSMKEEPCSLKGVAERFVATTAKRLSVSSLKRLAQKARLRWKRVRKSRKSLRDPDAFAKAKRALEALQRQEDHGKIDWYYYDESGFALDPTIPYAWQEPKSVIELPARKAGRINVLGFMHRHNDLPPFLFEESIHTGVVIACFDAFCRTITKKTVVVIDHASIHTSDEFEDRIPYWKKQGLVIKYLPSYSPELNLIEILWRRIKYTWLPFSAYACLNALSEALEAILSHVGSEYQITFA
;
A
#
# COMPACT_ATOMS: atom_id res chain seq x y z
N MET A 1 -29.99 -32.58 -5.71
CA MET A 1 -29.01 -33.50 -5.11
C MET A 1 -27.59 -33.40 -5.68
N LYS A 2 -27.38 -33.29 -7.00
CA LYS A 2 -26.03 -33.20 -7.60
C LYS A 2 -25.17 -32.05 -7.06
N ASN A 3 -25.76 -30.94 -6.63
CA ASN A 3 -25.07 -29.71 -6.20
C ASN A 3 -24.91 -29.56 -4.66
N ALA A 4 -25.21 -30.59 -3.87
CA ALA A 4 -25.02 -30.52 -2.42
C ALA A 4 -23.51 -30.52 -2.07
N PRO A 5 -23.04 -29.66 -1.16
CA PRO A 5 -21.60 -29.39 -0.94
C PRO A 5 -20.85 -30.58 -0.30
N SER A 6 -21.52 -31.54 0.29
CA SER A 6 -20.86 -32.69 0.89
C SER A 6 -21.56 -34.02 0.56
N PHE A 7 -20.76 -35.09 0.47
CA PHE A 7 -21.27 -36.44 0.30
C PHE A 7 -22.28 -36.82 1.40
N ARG A 8 -22.02 -36.49 2.65
CA ARG A 8 -22.89 -36.76 3.79
C ARG A 8 -24.25 -36.07 3.66
N ALA A 9 -24.30 -34.84 3.24
CA ALA A 9 -25.55 -34.11 3.00
C ALA A 9 -26.37 -34.77 1.88
N ARG A 10 -25.72 -35.21 0.81
CA ARG A 10 -26.38 -35.95 -0.27
C ARG A 10 -26.94 -37.28 0.20
N SER A 11 -26.15 -38.03 0.97
CA SER A 11 -26.58 -39.33 1.51
C SER A 11 -27.77 -39.19 2.47
N ARG A 12 -27.78 -38.22 3.36
CA ARG A 12 -28.91 -37.91 4.24
C ARG A 12 -30.16 -37.54 3.45
N ALA A 13 -30.04 -36.62 2.51
CA ALA A 13 -31.16 -36.19 1.66
C ALA A 13 -31.76 -37.39 0.87
N HIS A 14 -30.89 -38.19 0.26
CA HIS A 14 -31.37 -39.36 -0.50
C HIS A 14 -32.00 -40.42 0.40
N SER A 15 -31.49 -40.65 1.63
CA SER A 15 -32.08 -41.54 2.60
C SER A 15 -33.49 -41.13 3.01
N LEU A 16 -33.71 -39.79 3.17
CA LEU A 16 -35.05 -39.24 3.46
C LEU A 16 -36.02 -39.49 2.30
N LEU A 17 -35.55 -39.27 1.06
CA LEU A 17 -36.38 -39.57 -0.14
C LEU A 17 -36.73 -41.04 -0.27
N LEU A 18 -35.76 -41.94 -0.09
CA LEU A 18 -36.01 -43.40 -0.10
C LEU A 18 -36.99 -43.79 0.99
N ARG A 19 -36.91 -43.19 2.19
CA ARG A 19 -37.85 -43.43 3.29
C ARG A 19 -39.26 -42.97 2.93
N ALA A 20 -39.40 -41.79 2.31
CA ALA A 20 -40.69 -41.26 1.83
C ALA A 20 -41.31 -42.15 0.71
N GLN A 21 -40.48 -42.88 -0.03
CA GLN A 21 -40.91 -43.86 -1.03
C GLN A 21 -41.24 -45.23 -0.45
N GLY A 22 -41.21 -45.39 0.89
CA GLY A 22 -41.57 -46.64 1.59
C GLY A 22 -40.39 -47.60 1.84
N THR A 23 -39.14 -47.26 1.46
CA THR A 23 -37.97 -48.11 1.70
C THR A 23 -37.73 -48.27 3.21
N THR A 24 -37.40 -49.50 3.65
CA THR A 24 -37.16 -49.74 5.08
C THR A 24 -35.83 -49.13 5.55
N ILE A 25 -35.76 -48.76 6.83
CA ILE A 25 -34.51 -48.23 7.43
C ILE A 25 -33.37 -49.25 7.30
N LYS A 26 -33.68 -50.56 7.35
CA LYS A 26 -32.71 -51.64 7.21
C LYS A 26 -32.09 -51.66 5.80
N ASP A 27 -32.89 -51.48 4.77
CA ASP A 27 -32.44 -51.49 3.40
C ASP A 27 -31.66 -50.22 3.05
N ILE A 28 -32.09 -49.05 3.56
CA ILE A 28 -31.34 -47.78 3.44
C ILE A 28 -29.97 -47.90 4.10
N ALA A 29 -29.92 -48.47 5.32
CA ALA A 29 -28.66 -48.69 6.04
C ALA A 29 -27.71 -49.62 5.28
N LYS A 30 -28.24 -50.66 4.65
CA LYS A 30 -27.47 -51.58 3.77
C LYS A 30 -26.93 -50.86 2.52
N THR A 31 -27.75 -50.04 1.89
CA THR A 31 -27.36 -49.25 0.69
C THR A 31 -26.19 -48.32 0.99
N TYR A 32 -26.18 -47.64 2.11
CA TYR A 32 -25.12 -46.72 2.50
C TYR A 32 -23.99 -47.32 3.33
N LYS A 33 -24.07 -48.64 3.62
CA LYS A 33 -23.11 -49.37 4.48
C LYS A 33 -22.90 -48.68 5.81
N VAL A 34 -24.01 -48.25 6.46
CA VAL A 34 -24.00 -47.60 7.78
C VAL A 34 -24.88 -48.41 8.74
N HIS A 35 -24.70 -48.21 10.04
CA HIS A 35 -25.53 -48.86 11.03
C HIS A 35 -26.98 -48.32 10.98
N ARG A 36 -27.99 -49.18 11.19
CA ARG A 36 -29.42 -48.81 11.14
C ARG A 36 -29.78 -47.65 12.08
N VAL A 37 -29.10 -47.53 13.23
CA VAL A 37 -29.30 -46.45 14.20
C VAL A 37 -28.93 -45.11 13.61
N THR A 38 -27.89 -45.07 12.74
CA THR A 38 -27.47 -43.85 12.06
C THR A 38 -28.56 -43.31 11.12
N VAL A 39 -29.18 -44.22 10.35
CA VAL A 39 -30.28 -43.86 9.46
C VAL A 39 -31.52 -43.47 10.26
N SER A 40 -31.85 -44.23 11.31
CA SER A 40 -32.98 -43.92 12.19
C SER A 40 -32.85 -42.52 12.84
N ALA A 41 -31.65 -42.13 13.23
CA ALA A 41 -31.40 -40.79 13.81
C ALA A 41 -31.58 -39.62 12.82
N TRP A 42 -31.45 -39.87 11.51
CA TRP A 42 -31.65 -38.81 10.51
C TRP A 42 -33.11 -38.41 10.36
N MET A 43 -34.08 -39.25 10.63
CA MET A 43 -35.51 -38.99 10.45
C MET A 43 -36.03 -37.94 11.46
N PRO A 44 -35.95 -38.15 12.78
CA PRO A 44 -36.40 -37.16 13.74
C PRO A 44 -35.56 -35.85 13.65
N HIS A 45 -34.27 -35.98 13.27
CA HIS A 45 -33.43 -34.76 13.08
C HIS A 45 -33.93 -33.91 11.92
N TRP A 46 -34.43 -34.53 10.85
CA TRP A 46 -35.09 -33.83 9.74
C TRP A 46 -36.45 -33.25 10.17
N GLU A 47 -37.24 -33.98 10.91
CA GLU A 47 -38.54 -33.51 11.40
C GLU A 47 -38.42 -32.24 12.25
N HIS A 48 -37.36 -32.16 13.08
CA HIS A 48 -37.14 -31.00 13.96
C HIS A 48 -36.40 -29.83 13.30
N HIS A 49 -35.49 -30.08 12.37
CA HIS A 49 -34.55 -29.06 11.87
C HIS A 49 -34.64 -28.84 10.35
N GLY A 50 -35.48 -29.58 9.64
CA GLY A 50 -35.65 -29.43 8.19
C GLY A 50 -34.35 -29.54 7.41
N ALA A 51 -34.18 -28.71 6.40
CA ALA A 51 -33.03 -28.75 5.52
C ALA A 51 -31.67 -28.52 6.21
N GLN A 52 -31.63 -27.87 7.35
CA GLN A 52 -30.41 -27.64 8.13
C GLN A 52 -29.82 -28.96 8.69
N SER A 53 -30.68 -29.98 8.96
CA SER A 53 -30.26 -31.28 9.44
C SER A 53 -29.41 -32.08 8.46
N LEU A 54 -29.44 -31.72 7.18
CA LEU A 54 -28.62 -32.37 6.15
C LEU A 54 -27.12 -32.06 6.31
N HIS A 55 -26.79 -30.93 6.90
CA HIS A 55 -25.42 -30.53 7.13
C HIS A 55 -24.87 -31.04 8.47
N ASP A 56 -23.55 -31.26 8.51
CA ASP A 56 -22.89 -31.60 9.76
C ASP A 56 -22.89 -30.38 10.68
N GLN A 57 -23.26 -30.59 11.94
CA GLN A 57 -23.15 -29.57 12.98
C GLN A 57 -21.68 -29.27 13.27
N PRO A 58 -21.35 -27.98 13.57
CA PRO A 58 -20.02 -27.63 14.01
C PRO A 58 -19.62 -28.48 15.23
N ARG A 59 -18.43 -29.05 15.15
CA ARG A 59 -17.89 -29.82 16.30
C ARG A 59 -17.10 -28.84 17.17
N SER A 60 -17.05 -29.11 18.49
CA SER A 60 -16.29 -28.31 19.46
C SER A 60 -14.80 -28.20 19.12
N GLY A 61 -14.26 -29.14 18.32
CA GLY A 61 -12.85 -29.16 17.95
C GLY A 61 -11.94 -29.50 19.13
N ARG A 62 -10.64 -29.33 18.92
CA ARG A 62 -9.64 -29.47 20.00
C ARG A 62 -9.72 -28.25 20.92
N PRO A 63 -9.75 -28.42 22.25
CA PRO A 63 -9.68 -27.30 23.20
C PRO A 63 -8.48 -26.36 22.90
N THR A 64 -8.68 -25.10 23.11
CA THR A 64 -7.59 -24.10 22.93
C THR A 64 -6.56 -24.28 24.05
N ILE A 65 -5.27 -24.16 23.70
CA ILE A 65 -4.17 -24.26 24.68
C ILE A 65 -4.17 -23.04 25.62
N LEU A 66 -4.64 -21.90 25.12
CA LEU A 66 -4.64 -20.62 25.83
C LEU A 66 -6.04 -20.24 26.28
N THR A 67 -6.14 -19.72 27.51
CA THR A 67 -7.34 -19.02 27.98
C THR A 67 -7.54 -17.70 27.24
N PRO A 68 -8.71 -17.06 27.29
CA PRO A 68 -8.91 -15.75 26.69
C PRO A 68 -7.92 -14.70 27.19
N GLU A 69 -7.65 -14.66 28.50
CA GLU A 69 -6.71 -13.73 29.14
C GLU A 69 -5.27 -13.95 28.66
N GLU A 70 -4.88 -15.22 28.51
CA GLU A 70 -3.57 -15.61 27.97
C GLU A 70 -3.43 -15.25 26.47
N GLN A 71 -4.52 -15.33 25.70
CA GLN A 71 -4.53 -14.88 24.31
C GLN A 71 -4.33 -13.36 24.22
N ASP A 72 -5.01 -12.61 25.06
CA ASP A 72 -4.87 -11.14 25.12
C ASP A 72 -3.47 -10.72 25.56
N SER A 73 -2.90 -11.38 26.58
CA SER A 73 -1.52 -11.16 27.01
C SER A 73 -0.51 -11.45 25.88
N ALA A 74 -0.68 -12.56 25.16
CA ALA A 74 0.17 -12.89 24.04
C ALA A 74 0.05 -11.87 22.90
N LEU A 75 -1.16 -11.39 22.59
CA LEU A 75 -1.41 -10.35 21.60
C LEU A 75 -0.80 -8.99 22.01
N HIS A 76 -0.87 -8.66 23.30
CA HIS A 76 -0.22 -7.45 23.84
C HIS A 76 1.30 -7.51 23.63
N SER A 77 1.94 -8.62 24.05
CA SER A 77 3.38 -8.82 23.85
C SER A 77 3.78 -8.82 22.38
N MET A 78 2.93 -9.31 21.48
CA MET A 78 3.16 -9.23 20.03
C MET A 78 3.08 -7.79 19.48
N LYS A 79 2.30 -6.90 20.11
CA LYS A 79 2.23 -5.48 19.72
C LYS A 79 3.42 -4.70 20.25
N GLU A 80 3.93 -5.05 21.42
CA GLU A 80 5.14 -4.43 22.02
C GLU A 80 6.40 -4.82 21.24
N GLU A 81 6.53 -6.10 20.86
CA GLU A 81 7.65 -6.61 20.05
C GLU A 81 7.18 -7.25 18.74
N PRO A 82 6.75 -6.45 17.77
CA PRO A 82 6.10 -6.95 16.58
C PRO A 82 7.02 -7.69 15.62
N CYS A 83 8.35 -7.59 15.79
CA CYS A 83 9.32 -8.18 14.88
C CYS A 83 9.76 -9.60 15.26
N SER A 84 9.56 -10.04 16.50
CA SER A 84 10.11 -11.30 17.04
C SER A 84 9.07 -12.19 17.70
N LEU A 85 8.31 -12.93 16.89
CA LEU A 85 7.41 -13.95 17.44
C LEU A 85 8.11 -15.05 18.23
N LYS A 86 9.41 -15.30 17.96
CA LYS A 86 10.21 -16.27 18.71
C LYS A 86 10.47 -15.73 20.12
N GLY A 87 10.89 -14.47 20.27
CA GLY A 87 11.07 -13.82 21.56
C GLY A 87 9.79 -13.74 22.37
N VAL A 88 8.66 -13.44 21.72
CA VAL A 88 7.32 -13.48 22.37
C VAL A 88 7.01 -14.89 22.89
N ALA A 89 7.27 -15.95 22.11
CA ALA A 89 7.04 -17.32 22.53
C ALA A 89 7.91 -17.71 23.73
N GLU A 90 9.19 -17.32 23.73
CA GLU A 90 10.14 -17.58 24.82
C GLU A 90 9.71 -16.88 26.13
N ARG A 91 9.33 -15.62 26.07
CA ARG A 91 8.81 -14.88 27.24
C ARG A 91 7.51 -15.46 27.75
N PHE A 92 6.62 -15.88 26.85
CA PHE A 92 5.35 -16.48 27.23
C PHE A 92 5.56 -17.80 27.99
N VAL A 93 6.57 -18.60 27.62
CA VAL A 93 6.95 -19.79 28.39
C VAL A 93 7.45 -19.45 29.79
N ALA A 94 8.24 -18.37 29.90
CA ALA A 94 8.79 -17.94 31.19
C ALA A 94 7.68 -17.47 32.16
N THR A 95 6.59 -16.84 31.65
CA THR A 95 5.50 -16.32 32.46
C THR A 95 4.40 -17.31 32.75
N THR A 96 4.08 -18.22 31.84
CA THR A 96 2.91 -19.11 31.96
C THR A 96 3.27 -20.60 32.04
N ALA A 97 4.55 -20.96 31.95
CA ALA A 97 5.04 -22.34 31.81
C ALA A 97 4.42 -23.13 30.63
N LYS A 98 3.65 -22.49 29.74
CA LYS A 98 3.02 -23.10 28.57
C LYS A 98 3.85 -22.87 27.31
N ARG A 99 4.16 -23.95 26.59
CA ARG A 99 4.88 -23.85 25.31
C ARG A 99 3.95 -23.40 24.19
N LEU A 100 4.27 -22.25 23.59
CA LEU A 100 3.63 -21.76 22.37
C LEU A 100 4.56 -21.89 21.17
N SER A 101 4.06 -22.48 20.10
CA SER A 101 4.78 -22.45 18.83
C SER A 101 4.58 -21.11 18.11
N VAL A 102 5.55 -20.70 17.32
CA VAL A 102 5.45 -19.53 16.44
C VAL A 102 4.24 -19.64 15.50
N SER A 103 3.90 -20.87 15.06
CA SER A 103 2.71 -21.13 14.23
C SER A 103 1.40 -20.87 14.99
N SER A 104 1.35 -21.15 16.29
CA SER A 104 0.19 -20.84 17.13
C SER A 104 0.02 -19.33 17.31
N LEU A 105 1.12 -18.61 17.54
CA LEU A 105 1.13 -17.14 17.60
C LEU A 105 0.70 -16.52 16.27
N LYS A 106 1.19 -17.01 15.12
CA LYS A 106 0.74 -16.55 13.80
C LYS A 106 -0.76 -16.73 13.61
N ARG A 107 -1.34 -17.88 13.99
CA ARG A 107 -2.80 -18.11 13.92
C ARG A 107 -3.57 -17.16 14.83
N LEU A 108 -3.07 -16.91 16.04
CA LEU A 108 -3.65 -15.95 16.97
C LEU A 108 -3.63 -14.54 16.40
N ALA A 109 -2.49 -14.12 15.84
CA ALA A 109 -2.36 -12.82 15.16
C ALA A 109 -3.36 -12.67 14.00
N GLN A 110 -3.51 -13.71 13.16
CA GLN A 110 -4.46 -13.70 12.04
C GLN A 110 -5.92 -13.61 12.53
N LYS A 111 -6.27 -14.35 13.59
CA LYS A 111 -7.60 -14.26 14.23
C LYS A 111 -7.87 -12.85 14.76
N ALA A 112 -6.88 -12.20 15.33
CA ALA A 112 -6.92 -10.81 15.78
C ALA A 112 -6.76 -9.77 14.63
N ARG A 113 -6.80 -10.20 13.36
CA ARG A 113 -6.65 -9.37 12.16
C ARG A 113 -5.31 -8.63 12.07
N LEU A 114 -4.28 -9.04 12.81
CA LEU A 114 -2.92 -8.55 12.64
C LEU A 114 -2.33 -9.09 11.34
N ARG A 115 -1.57 -8.26 10.63
CA ARG A 115 -0.90 -8.64 9.39
C ARG A 115 0.56 -8.24 9.45
N TRP A 116 1.42 -9.08 8.92
CA TRP A 116 2.83 -8.73 8.70
C TRP A 116 2.91 -7.68 7.60
N LYS A 117 3.38 -6.48 7.93
CA LYS A 117 3.51 -5.35 7.00
C LYS A 117 4.88 -4.71 7.15
N ARG A 118 5.37 -4.09 6.06
CA ARG A 118 6.59 -3.29 6.09
C ARG A 118 6.44 -2.12 7.08
N VAL A 119 7.41 -1.97 7.96
CA VAL A 119 7.52 -0.80 8.84
C VAL A 119 7.99 0.39 8.00
N ARG A 120 7.34 1.52 8.17
CA ARG A 120 7.68 2.77 7.47
C ARG A 120 8.21 3.78 8.47
N LYS A 121 9.34 4.41 8.15
CA LYS A 121 9.77 5.62 8.84
C LYS A 121 8.78 6.74 8.49
N SER A 122 8.27 7.44 9.49
CA SER A 122 7.33 8.54 9.31
C SER A 122 7.67 9.67 10.28
N ARG A 123 7.66 10.89 9.78
CA ARG A 123 7.80 12.11 10.61
C ARG A 123 6.44 12.78 10.84
N LYS A 124 5.33 12.10 10.56
CA LYS A 124 3.97 12.66 10.73
C LYS A 124 3.64 13.08 12.15
N SER A 125 4.27 12.46 13.15
CA SER A 125 4.12 12.84 14.56
C SER A 125 4.74 14.21 14.89
N LEU A 126 5.63 14.72 14.04
CA LEU A 126 6.27 16.03 14.18
C LEU A 126 5.49 17.15 13.47
N ARG A 127 4.43 16.80 12.77
CA ARG A 127 3.60 17.73 11.98
C ARG A 127 2.65 18.52 12.89
N ASP A 128 2.52 19.79 12.62
CA ASP A 128 1.47 20.65 13.18
C ASP A 128 0.12 20.34 12.49
N PRO A 129 -0.89 19.81 13.20
CA PRO A 129 -2.19 19.47 12.64
C PRO A 129 -2.96 20.69 12.12
N ASP A 130 -2.85 21.84 12.78
CA ASP A 130 -3.55 23.06 12.41
C ASP A 130 -2.97 23.68 11.16
N ALA A 131 -1.62 23.75 11.07
CA ALA A 131 -0.92 24.19 9.88
C ALA A 131 -1.26 23.29 8.68
N PHE A 132 -1.33 21.97 8.87
CA PHE A 132 -1.73 21.02 7.84
C PHE A 132 -3.18 21.26 7.36
N ALA A 133 -4.13 21.41 8.29
CA ALA A 133 -5.54 21.65 7.95
C ALA A 133 -5.72 22.99 7.21
N LYS A 134 -4.97 24.03 7.63
CA LYS A 134 -4.94 25.34 6.96
C LYS A 134 -4.37 25.22 5.54
N ALA A 135 -3.26 24.50 5.37
CA ALA A 135 -2.67 24.29 4.06
C ALA A 135 -3.61 23.54 3.13
N LYS A 136 -4.25 22.46 3.61
CA LYS A 136 -5.22 21.71 2.81
C LYS A 136 -6.35 22.60 2.30
N ARG A 137 -6.98 23.41 3.16
CA ARG A 137 -8.01 24.38 2.76
C ARG A 137 -7.50 25.40 1.75
N ALA A 138 -6.25 25.84 1.91
CA ALA A 138 -5.64 26.78 0.98
C ALA A 138 -5.38 26.15 -0.40
N LEU A 139 -4.99 24.87 -0.46
CA LEU A 139 -4.87 24.11 -1.72
C LEU A 139 -6.22 23.91 -2.40
N GLU A 140 -7.28 23.59 -1.64
CA GLU A 140 -8.65 23.52 -2.16
C GLU A 140 -9.13 24.87 -2.76
N ALA A 141 -8.71 25.99 -2.16
CA ALA A 141 -9.00 27.32 -2.70
C ALA A 141 -8.21 27.61 -3.99
N LEU A 142 -6.97 27.16 -4.12
CA LEU A 142 -6.19 27.23 -5.35
C LEU A 142 -6.83 26.40 -6.45
N GLN A 143 -7.27 25.18 -6.12
CA GLN A 143 -7.97 24.31 -7.06
C GLN A 143 -9.20 25.00 -7.66
N ARG A 144 -10.04 25.61 -6.82
CA ARG A 144 -11.21 26.37 -7.31
C ARG A 144 -10.85 27.54 -8.22
N GLN A 145 -9.73 28.22 -7.96
CA GLN A 145 -9.25 29.31 -8.83
C GLN A 145 -8.76 28.78 -10.19
N GLU A 146 -8.06 27.65 -10.19
CA GLU A 146 -7.61 26.95 -11.39
C GLU A 146 -8.79 26.44 -12.23
N ASP A 147 -9.79 25.79 -11.60
CA ASP A 147 -11.00 25.28 -12.24
C ASP A 147 -11.80 26.43 -12.93
N HIS A 148 -11.67 27.68 -12.42
CA HIS A 148 -12.23 28.88 -13.04
C HIS A 148 -11.28 29.56 -14.03
N GLY A 149 -10.14 28.95 -14.33
CA GLY A 149 -9.16 29.51 -15.29
C GLY A 149 -8.40 30.75 -14.83
N LYS A 150 -8.52 31.14 -13.54
CA LYS A 150 -7.90 32.36 -13.00
C LYS A 150 -6.40 32.25 -12.77
N ILE A 151 -5.89 31.06 -12.55
CA ILE A 151 -4.49 30.76 -12.29
C ILE A 151 -4.10 29.44 -12.94
N ASP A 152 -2.79 29.21 -13.13
CA ASP A 152 -2.20 27.89 -13.25
C ASP A 152 -1.58 27.52 -11.91
N TRP A 153 -1.59 26.22 -11.58
CA TRP A 153 -1.09 25.73 -10.32
C TRP A 153 -0.19 24.53 -10.51
N TYR A 154 1.08 24.65 -10.08
CA TYR A 154 2.08 23.60 -10.17
C TYR A 154 2.59 23.19 -8.80
N TYR A 155 2.96 21.92 -8.67
CA TYR A 155 3.75 21.39 -7.57
C TYR A 155 5.19 21.27 -8.00
N TYR A 156 6.10 21.73 -7.17
CA TYR A 156 7.52 21.62 -7.40
C TYR A 156 8.17 20.71 -6.36
N ASP A 157 9.15 19.92 -6.79
CA ASP A 157 10.00 19.10 -5.93
C ASP A 157 11.20 18.58 -6.72
N GLU A 158 12.20 18.05 -5.99
CA GLU A 158 13.37 17.38 -6.52
C GLU A 158 13.34 15.89 -6.19
N SER A 159 13.85 15.08 -7.12
CA SER A 159 14.03 13.65 -6.87
C SER A 159 15.33 13.15 -7.47
N GLY A 160 16.09 12.42 -6.66
CA GLY A 160 17.29 11.74 -7.15
C GLY A 160 17.00 10.30 -7.55
N PHE A 161 17.62 9.90 -8.64
CA PHE A 161 17.58 8.56 -9.20
C PHE A 161 19.01 8.02 -9.25
N ALA A 162 19.27 6.96 -8.51
CA ALA A 162 20.56 6.29 -8.44
C ALA A 162 20.54 4.98 -9.22
N LEU A 163 21.70 4.47 -9.58
CA LEU A 163 21.83 3.14 -10.18
C LEU A 163 21.51 1.99 -9.20
N ASP A 164 21.35 2.31 -7.91
CA ASP A 164 20.87 1.37 -6.91
C ASP A 164 19.34 1.31 -6.94
N PRO A 165 18.75 0.21 -7.43
CA PRO A 165 17.30 0.15 -7.65
C PRO A 165 16.52 0.15 -6.34
N THR A 166 15.48 0.96 -6.31
CA THR A 166 14.57 1.03 -5.15
C THR A 166 13.57 -0.12 -5.11
N ILE A 167 13.49 -0.96 -6.17
CA ILE A 167 12.51 -2.03 -6.32
C ILE A 167 12.96 -3.29 -5.58
N PRO A 168 12.28 -3.69 -4.47
CA PRO A 168 12.69 -4.85 -3.69
C PRO A 168 12.18 -6.19 -4.21
N TYR A 169 11.24 -6.21 -5.17
CA TYR A 169 10.60 -7.43 -5.66
C TYR A 169 10.31 -7.37 -7.16
N ALA A 170 10.54 -8.48 -7.86
CA ALA A 170 10.18 -8.69 -9.26
C ALA A 170 9.68 -10.11 -9.47
N TRP A 171 8.89 -10.33 -10.51
CA TRP A 171 8.50 -11.66 -10.94
C TRP A 171 9.71 -12.38 -11.54
N GLN A 172 10.01 -13.58 -11.04
CA GLN A 172 11.16 -14.40 -11.42
C GLN A 172 10.75 -15.86 -11.49
N GLU A 173 11.45 -16.64 -12.30
CA GLU A 173 11.28 -18.08 -12.31
C GLU A 173 11.70 -18.71 -10.95
N PRO A 174 11.10 -19.85 -10.57
CA PRO A 174 11.51 -20.55 -9.35
C PRO A 174 13.02 -20.85 -9.38
N LYS A 175 13.73 -20.50 -8.32
CA LYS A 175 15.19 -20.68 -8.14
C LYS A 175 16.07 -19.76 -9.00
N SER A 176 15.54 -18.82 -9.75
CA SER A 176 16.33 -17.75 -10.36
C SER A 176 16.44 -16.54 -9.43
N VAL A 177 17.44 -15.70 -9.66
CA VAL A 177 17.65 -14.43 -8.98
C VAL A 177 18.03 -13.39 -10.02
N ILE A 178 17.28 -12.29 -10.09
CA ILE A 178 17.67 -11.14 -10.89
C ILE A 178 18.72 -10.38 -10.08
N GLU A 179 19.95 -10.38 -10.57
CA GLU A 179 21.05 -9.62 -9.99
C GLU A 179 21.16 -8.29 -10.71
N LEU A 180 21.13 -7.19 -9.97
CA LEU A 180 21.39 -5.87 -10.47
C LEU A 180 22.74 -5.38 -9.96
N PRO A 181 23.51 -4.64 -10.79
CA PRO A 181 24.85 -4.20 -10.39
C PRO A 181 24.77 -3.31 -9.14
N ALA A 182 25.37 -3.71 -8.04
CA ALA A 182 25.54 -2.88 -6.86
C ALA A 182 26.65 -1.83 -7.10
N ARG A 183 26.36 -0.79 -7.88
CA ARG A 183 27.31 0.31 -8.15
C ARG A 183 26.93 1.53 -7.33
N LYS A 184 27.84 2.01 -6.50
CA LYS A 184 27.65 3.25 -5.70
C LYS A 184 27.80 4.55 -6.49
N ALA A 185 28.19 4.50 -7.75
CA ALA A 185 28.55 5.69 -8.50
C ALA A 185 27.46 6.05 -9.54
N GLY A 186 26.99 7.29 -9.45
CA GLY A 186 26.10 7.92 -10.39
C GLY A 186 24.67 8.13 -9.86
N ARG A 187 24.23 9.38 -9.92
CA ARG A 187 22.88 9.80 -9.57
C ARG A 187 22.46 10.88 -10.54
N ILE A 188 21.24 10.79 -11.03
CA ILE A 188 20.58 11.84 -11.79
C ILE A 188 19.57 12.52 -10.89
N ASN A 189 19.64 13.81 -10.79
CA ASN A 189 18.67 14.63 -10.07
C ASN A 189 17.69 15.23 -11.06
N VAL A 190 16.42 15.10 -10.78
CA VAL A 190 15.34 15.68 -11.59
C VAL A 190 14.59 16.68 -10.74
N LEU A 191 14.47 17.90 -11.24
CA LEU A 191 13.60 18.94 -10.71
C LEU A 191 12.38 19.03 -11.64
N GLY A 192 11.19 19.17 -11.09
CA GLY A 192 9.99 19.21 -11.92
C GLY A 192 8.92 20.16 -11.39
N PHE A 193 8.21 20.77 -12.32
CA PHE A 193 6.99 21.54 -12.05
C PHE A 193 5.81 20.75 -12.58
N MET A 194 5.05 20.09 -11.68
CA MET A 194 3.96 19.19 -12.05
C MET A 194 2.61 19.87 -11.95
N HIS A 195 1.96 20.03 -13.08
CA HIS A 195 0.58 20.49 -13.18
C HIS A 195 -0.41 19.32 -12.96
N ARG A 196 -1.57 19.59 -12.42
CA ARG A 196 -2.61 18.55 -12.19
C ARG A 196 -3.12 17.88 -13.47
N HIS A 197 -2.97 18.52 -14.63
CA HIS A 197 -3.32 17.94 -15.93
C HIS A 197 -2.15 17.17 -16.57
N ASN A 198 -1.15 16.77 -15.78
CA ASN A 198 0.03 16.02 -16.21
C ASN A 198 0.96 16.80 -17.15
N ASP A 199 0.94 18.13 -17.14
CA ASP A 199 1.99 18.92 -17.74
C ASP A 199 3.19 18.98 -16.79
N LEU A 200 4.38 18.69 -17.29
CA LEU A 200 5.61 18.55 -16.50
C LEU A 200 6.81 19.14 -17.24
N PRO A 201 7.18 20.40 -17.02
CA PRO A 201 8.51 20.91 -17.33
C PRO A 201 9.57 20.31 -16.39
N PRO A 202 10.39 19.34 -16.84
CA PRO A 202 11.45 18.74 -16.04
C PRO A 202 12.80 19.37 -16.36
N PHE A 203 13.71 19.29 -15.37
CA PHE A 203 15.13 19.65 -15.51
C PHE A 203 15.97 18.52 -14.93
N LEU A 204 16.95 18.03 -15.70
CA LEU A 204 17.81 16.91 -15.32
C LEU A 204 19.24 17.40 -15.06
N PHE A 205 19.86 16.90 -14.01
CA PHE A 205 21.22 17.23 -13.60
C PHE A 205 21.96 15.99 -13.10
N GLU A 206 23.17 15.80 -13.54
CA GLU A 206 24.08 14.77 -13.01
C GLU A 206 24.78 15.21 -11.73
N GLU A 207 24.86 16.51 -11.51
CA GLU A 207 25.52 17.12 -10.36
C GLU A 207 24.59 17.33 -9.17
N SER A 208 25.16 17.72 -8.04
CA SER A 208 24.42 18.03 -6.83
C SER A 208 23.55 19.29 -7.02
N ILE A 209 22.33 19.23 -6.55
CA ILE A 209 21.41 20.37 -6.56
C ILE A 209 21.77 21.30 -5.39
N HIS A 210 21.98 22.56 -5.71
CA HIS A 210 22.16 23.66 -4.76
C HIS A 210 21.20 24.81 -5.10
N THR A 211 21.06 25.77 -4.21
CA THR A 211 20.12 26.92 -4.35
C THR A 211 20.20 27.61 -5.71
N GLY A 212 21.38 27.87 -6.22
CA GLY A 212 21.56 28.54 -7.52
C GLY A 212 20.97 27.73 -8.69
N VAL A 213 21.05 26.37 -8.66
CA VAL A 213 20.42 25.53 -9.69
C VAL A 213 18.90 25.63 -9.60
N VAL A 214 18.34 25.59 -8.38
CA VAL A 214 16.90 25.74 -8.17
C VAL A 214 16.42 27.10 -8.68
N ILE A 215 17.11 28.20 -8.34
CA ILE A 215 16.81 29.55 -8.83
C ILE A 215 16.82 29.60 -10.35
N ALA A 216 17.83 29.01 -11.00
CA ALA A 216 17.91 28.96 -12.46
C ALA A 216 16.73 28.22 -13.10
N CYS A 217 16.28 27.10 -12.48
CA CYS A 217 15.09 26.38 -12.94
C CYS A 217 13.81 27.21 -12.78
N PHE A 218 13.64 27.90 -11.64
CA PHE A 218 12.52 28.82 -11.43
C PHE A 218 12.55 30.00 -12.40
N ASP A 219 13.74 30.58 -12.70
CA ASP A 219 13.91 31.62 -13.69
C ASP A 219 13.55 31.14 -15.11
N ALA A 220 13.94 29.92 -15.45
CA ALA A 220 13.59 29.31 -16.73
C ALA A 220 12.07 29.05 -16.82
N PHE A 221 11.49 28.48 -15.80
CA PHE A 221 10.04 28.24 -15.72
C PHE A 221 9.24 29.54 -15.73
N CYS A 222 9.69 30.56 -15.01
CA CYS A 222 9.05 31.88 -14.97
C CYS A 222 8.95 32.54 -16.35
N ARG A 223 9.86 32.25 -17.29
CA ARG A 223 9.79 32.74 -18.67
C ARG A 223 8.73 32.04 -19.52
N THR A 224 8.24 30.90 -19.13
CA THR A 224 7.25 30.11 -19.89
C THR A 224 5.82 30.40 -19.48
N ILE A 225 5.58 30.98 -18.31
CA ILE A 225 4.24 31.27 -17.83
C ILE A 225 3.56 32.38 -18.62
N THR A 226 2.28 32.21 -18.92
CA THR A 226 1.49 33.17 -19.70
C THR A 226 0.41 33.89 -18.88
N LYS A 227 0.13 33.39 -17.69
CA LYS A 227 -0.83 33.95 -16.72
C LYS A 227 -0.33 33.79 -15.31
N LYS A 228 -1.04 34.33 -14.35
CA LYS A 228 -0.73 34.16 -12.92
C LYS A 228 -0.59 32.69 -12.57
N THR A 229 0.59 32.29 -12.14
CA THR A 229 0.94 30.90 -11.81
C THR A 229 1.32 30.79 -10.33
N VAL A 230 0.80 29.78 -9.65
CA VAL A 230 1.17 29.47 -8.27
C VAL A 230 1.99 28.20 -8.25
N VAL A 231 3.18 28.23 -7.66
CA VAL A 231 4.01 27.05 -7.43
C VAL A 231 4.02 26.71 -5.96
N VAL A 232 3.61 25.50 -5.67
CA VAL A 232 3.57 24.91 -4.31
C VAL A 232 4.87 24.14 -4.08
N ILE A 233 5.61 24.49 -3.04
CA ILE A 233 6.90 23.90 -2.68
C ILE A 233 6.94 23.48 -1.21
N ASP A 234 7.87 22.62 -0.86
CA ASP A 234 8.12 22.26 0.55
C ASP A 234 9.04 23.28 1.25
N HIS A 235 9.32 23.04 2.52
CA HIS A 235 10.22 23.85 3.34
C HIS A 235 11.65 23.27 3.41
N ALA A 236 12.20 22.79 2.30
CA ALA A 236 13.59 22.38 2.26
C ALA A 236 14.54 23.59 2.46
N SER A 237 15.72 23.37 3.02
CA SER A 237 16.68 24.43 3.29
C SER A 237 17.12 25.22 2.04
N ILE A 238 17.17 24.57 0.90
CA ILE A 238 17.49 25.19 -0.41
C ILE A 238 16.36 26.11 -0.90
N HIS A 239 15.12 25.94 -0.42
CA HIS A 239 13.95 26.77 -0.78
C HIS A 239 13.72 27.91 0.20
N THR A 240 14.42 27.91 1.35
CA THR A 240 14.30 28.92 2.40
C THR A 240 15.63 29.63 2.66
N SER A 241 16.57 29.52 1.72
CA SER A 241 17.82 30.27 1.78
C SER A 241 17.60 31.74 1.41
N ASP A 242 18.43 32.62 1.94
CA ASP A 242 18.34 34.06 1.67
C ASP A 242 18.37 34.33 0.17
N GLU A 243 19.26 33.68 -0.58
CA GLU A 243 19.36 33.82 -2.05
C GLU A 243 18.05 33.46 -2.77
N PHE A 244 17.33 32.41 -2.33
CA PHE A 244 16.06 32.03 -2.92
C PHE A 244 14.96 33.04 -2.54
N GLU A 245 14.90 33.44 -1.28
CA GLU A 245 13.90 34.40 -0.80
C GLU A 245 14.08 35.78 -1.46
N ASP A 246 15.31 36.23 -1.66
CA ASP A 246 15.63 37.49 -2.40
C ASP A 246 15.13 37.46 -3.84
N ARG A 247 14.96 36.27 -4.44
CA ARG A 247 14.48 36.12 -5.81
C ARG A 247 12.95 36.14 -5.93
N ILE A 248 12.20 35.80 -4.87
CA ILE A 248 10.73 35.75 -4.85
C ILE A 248 10.07 37.07 -5.34
N PRO A 249 10.50 38.28 -4.94
CA PRO A 249 9.91 39.52 -5.42
C PRO A 249 10.01 39.70 -6.95
N TYR A 250 11.09 39.22 -7.57
CA TYR A 250 11.23 39.22 -9.01
C TYR A 250 10.21 38.33 -9.69
N TRP A 251 10.09 37.04 -9.25
CA TRP A 251 9.12 36.10 -9.80
C TRP A 251 7.68 36.60 -9.63
N LYS A 252 7.37 37.17 -8.47
CA LYS A 252 6.04 37.74 -8.20
C LYS A 252 5.67 38.86 -9.16
N LYS A 253 6.63 39.71 -9.57
CA LYS A 253 6.41 40.76 -10.60
C LYS A 253 6.10 40.15 -11.97
N GLN A 254 6.64 38.96 -12.26
CA GLN A 254 6.38 38.23 -13.51
C GLN A 254 5.09 37.38 -13.44
N GLY A 255 4.37 37.38 -12.32
CA GLY A 255 3.12 36.60 -12.15
C GLY A 255 3.30 35.24 -11.51
N LEU A 256 4.53 34.85 -11.13
CA LEU A 256 4.80 33.59 -10.41
C LEU A 256 4.75 33.81 -8.90
N VAL A 257 3.92 33.06 -8.22
CA VAL A 257 3.72 33.15 -6.76
C VAL A 257 4.14 31.85 -6.09
N ILE A 258 5.04 31.95 -5.14
CA ILE A 258 5.49 30.80 -4.35
C ILE A 258 4.55 30.58 -3.16
N LYS A 259 4.18 29.32 -2.92
CA LYS A 259 3.38 28.90 -1.77
C LYS A 259 4.04 27.74 -1.06
N TYR A 260 4.48 27.97 0.18
CA TYR A 260 5.09 26.94 1.01
C TYR A 260 4.05 26.00 1.62
N LEU A 261 4.39 24.72 1.61
CA LEU A 261 3.68 23.67 2.37
C LEU A 261 4.20 23.63 3.82
N PRO A 262 3.40 23.24 4.79
CA PRO A 262 3.89 23.03 6.15
C PRO A 262 4.90 21.87 6.21
N SER A 263 5.86 21.97 7.11
CA SER A 263 6.86 20.94 7.33
C SER A 263 6.23 19.57 7.58
N TYR A 264 6.92 18.51 7.15
CA TYR A 264 6.49 17.12 7.34
C TYR A 264 5.14 16.75 6.69
N SER A 265 4.76 17.41 5.61
CA SER A 265 3.48 17.20 4.91
C SER A 265 3.65 16.80 3.42
N PRO A 266 4.47 15.78 3.09
CA PRO A 266 4.74 15.40 1.71
C PRO A 266 3.49 14.96 0.96
N GLU A 267 2.46 14.45 1.66
CA GLU A 267 1.19 14.07 1.04
C GLU A 267 0.40 15.23 0.44
N LEU A 268 0.76 16.49 0.76
CA LEU A 268 0.19 17.68 0.13
C LEU A 268 0.94 18.08 -1.14
N ASN A 269 2.13 17.53 -1.39
CA ASN A 269 2.90 17.76 -2.61
C ASN A 269 2.64 16.60 -3.59
N LEU A 270 1.73 16.82 -4.56
CA LEU A 270 1.29 15.74 -5.45
C LEU A 270 2.37 15.22 -6.40
N ILE A 271 3.42 16.00 -6.66
CA ILE A 271 4.56 15.55 -7.48
C ILE A 271 5.29 14.33 -6.88
N GLU A 272 5.17 14.11 -5.57
CA GLU A 272 5.68 12.92 -4.90
C GLU A 272 5.06 11.62 -5.45
N ILE A 273 3.84 11.70 -6.01
CA ILE A 273 3.18 10.57 -6.67
C ILE A 273 3.93 10.25 -7.97
N LEU A 274 4.34 11.27 -8.73
CA LEU A 274 5.14 11.11 -9.94
C LEU A 274 6.46 10.40 -9.62
N TRP A 275 7.23 10.92 -8.67
CA TRP A 275 8.52 10.33 -8.28
C TRP A 275 8.39 8.87 -7.86
N ARG A 276 7.34 8.55 -7.11
CA ARG A 276 7.05 7.18 -6.72
C ARG A 276 6.70 6.29 -7.92
N ARG A 277 5.93 6.80 -8.89
CA ARG A 277 5.60 6.04 -10.11
C ARG A 277 6.84 5.77 -10.94
N ILE A 278 7.67 6.76 -11.16
CA ILE A 278 8.93 6.58 -11.89
C ILE A 278 9.81 5.54 -11.18
N LYS A 279 10.08 5.71 -9.87
CA LYS A 279 10.98 4.85 -9.10
C LYS A 279 10.53 3.40 -8.96
N TYR A 280 9.22 3.16 -8.88
CA TYR A 280 8.71 1.81 -8.53
C TYR A 280 7.98 1.11 -9.68
N THR A 281 7.65 1.80 -10.75
CA THR A 281 6.77 1.23 -11.78
C THR A 281 7.27 1.46 -13.20
N TRP A 282 7.75 2.66 -13.52
CA TRP A 282 8.01 3.06 -14.90
C TRP A 282 9.45 2.84 -15.36
N LEU A 283 10.42 3.00 -14.45
CA LEU A 283 11.83 2.72 -14.80
C LEU A 283 12.02 1.22 -15.08
N PRO A 284 12.50 0.85 -16.28
CA PRO A 284 12.82 -0.53 -16.62
C PRO A 284 14.12 -0.97 -15.92
N PHE A 285 14.31 -2.28 -15.73
CA PHE A 285 15.55 -2.81 -15.14
C PHE A 285 16.79 -2.48 -15.95
N SER A 286 16.67 -2.36 -17.27
CA SER A 286 17.77 -1.95 -18.16
C SER A 286 18.33 -0.56 -17.85
N ALA A 287 17.52 0.34 -17.28
CA ALA A 287 17.95 1.68 -16.87
C ALA A 287 19.05 1.64 -15.80
N TYR A 288 19.14 0.59 -15.01
CA TYR A 288 20.15 0.45 -13.95
C TYR A 288 21.50 -0.10 -14.43
N ALA A 289 21.66 -0.34 -15.73
CA ALA A 289 22.91 -0.88 -16.29
C ALA A 289 24.06 0.15 -16.23
N CYS A 290 23.81 1.42 -16.52
CA CYS A 290 24.78 2.51 -16.44
C CYS A 290 24.07 3.88 -16.35
N LEU A 291 24.84 4.95 -16.07
CA LEU A 291 24.27 6.29 -15.91
C LEU A 291 23.59 6.80 -17.18
N ASN A 292 24.19 6.56 -18.35
CA ASN A 292 23.59 6.95 -19.64
C ASN A 292 22.23 6.26 -19.88
N ALA A 293 22.14 4.94 -19.61
CA ALA A 293 20.89 4.20 -19.73
C ALA A 293 19.81 4.74 -18.76
N LEU A 294 20.23 5.16 -17.56
CA LEU A 294 19.32 5.80 -16.59
C LEU A 294 18.85 7.16 -17.09
N SER A 295 19.75 8.00 -17.66
CA SER A 295 19.40 9.30 -18.24
C SER A 295 18.41 9.15 -19.40
N GLU A 296 18.72 8.30 -20.36
CA GLU A 296 17.85 8.03 -21.51
C GLU A 296 16.46 7.54 -21.09
N ALA A 297 16.41 6.61 -20.12
CA ALA A 297 15.14 6.12 -19.62
C ALA A 297 14.34 7.20 -18.89
N LEU A 298 14.99 8.06 -18.08
CA LEU A 298 14.33 9.17 -17.41
C LEU A 298 13.82 10.20 -18.41
N GLU A 299 14.63 10.60 -19.41
CA GLU A 299 14.24 11.54 -20.46
C GLU A 299 13.04 11.01 -21.24
N ALA A 300 13.06 9.72 -21.63
CA ALA A 300 11.95 9.07 -22.32
C ALA A 300 10.66 9.08 -21.48
N ILE A 301 10.76 8.76 -20.18
CA ILE A 301 9.58 8.77 -19.29
C ILE A 301 9.06 10.20 -19.10
N LEU A 302 9.94 11.14 -18.78
CA LEU A 302 9.57 12.52 -18.44
C LEU A 302 8.96 13.26 -19.65
N SER A 303 9.46 13.03 -20.86
CA SER A 303 8.91 13.61 -22.09
C SER A 303 7.53 13.06 -22.47
N HIS A 304 7.14 11.89 -21.95
CA HIS A 304 5.85 11.28 -22.23
C HIS A 304 4.86 11.38 -21.04
N VAL A 305 5.20 12.14 -19.98
CA VAL A 305 4.23 12.48 -18.94
C VAL A 305 3.12 13.34 -19.54
N GLY A 306 1.87 12.98 -19.26
CA GLY A 306 0.69 13.62 -19.85
C GLY A 306 0.15 12.91 -21.11
N SER A 307 0.93 12.04 -21.74
CA SER A 307 0.52 11.22 -22.88
C SER A 307 0.48 9.74 -22.50
N GLU A 308 1.61 9.05 -22.59
CA GLU A 308 1.75 7.63 -22.24
C GLU A 308 1.74 7.41 -20.72
N TYR A 309 2.40 8.30 -19.98
CA TYR A 309 2.51 8.23 -18.52
C TYR A 309 1.57 9.24 -17.86
N GLN A 310 0.50 8.76 -17.25
CA GLN A 310 -0.49 9.62 -16.60
C GLN A 310 -0.60 9.34 -15.11
N ILE A 311 -0.81 10.39 -14.32
CA ILE A 311 -1.10 10.34 -12.90
C ILE A 311 -2.53 10.80 -12.68
N THR A 312 -3.29 9.97 -11.98
CA THR A 312 -4.63 10.34 -11.50
C THR A 312 -4.50 10.90 -10.10
N PHE A 313 -4.85 12.14 -9.92
CA PHE A 313 -4.96 12.80 -8.62
C PHE A 313 -6.37 12.53 -8.07
N ALA A 314 -6.47 11.71 -7.01
CA ALA A 314 -7.72 11.38 -6.33
C ALA A 314 -8.03 12.37 -5.22
#